data_3d597d67dc54caa4042956cf6117dfc2
#
_entry.id   3d597d67dc54caa4042956cf6117dfc2
#
_cell.length_a   1.000
_cell.length_b   1.000
_cell.length_c   1.000
_cell.angle_alpha   90.00
_cell.angle_beta   90.00
_cell.angle_gamma   90.00
#
_symmetry.space_group_name_H-M   'P 1'
#
loop_
_entity.id
_entity.type
_entity.pdbx_description
1 polymer ?
#
loop_
_entity_poly.entity_id
_entity_poly.type
_entity_poly.pdbx_seq_one_letter_code
_entity_poly.pdbx_strand_id
1 'polypeptide(L)'
;MRRPVLIVALMLLVSVWAMSQVSPASPKVRGAGSPAYPLKVSANGRYLVDQNNLPFLITGDNPHALIGMGSTADAESYFADRQAHGFNAVWMNMLVATPAYYDSRDDGSTPDGIRPFTSYIAGGTDSAHYDITKPNEAYFTRVDEMVTAAANHGLVVFLDLIDTCCTAAPRRGIWLHVLLNNGLTAASWYGHYIGERYKRFDNIVWLHGDDFNTWQSTDDDAVVQAVAKALKSADPSALHTVELNVPTSSSLDDQTWAPIISLNSTYTYSPTYIEMLHSYNQKPVMPTYLVEGHYDLEKVGDPTDYGTPWVLRRQGYWTMLSGGTGQLYGNAYTWPFISGWKFHIDTVGVTQLMIWKEFFSSLPWQDLVPDQDHTTVTAGLGTYGDLQTRVSKSDFCTAARTSDGSVVIAYMPTARTITVNMSSLKAPASAKWFDPTNGAYTAVPGGPFANAGTRQFTPPGSNHDGDSDWVLLLVASDSTR
;
A
#
# COMPACT_ATOMS: atom_id res chain seq x y z
N MET A 1 -44.84 75.73 -24.27
CA MET A 1 -43.56 75.28 -23.69
C MET A 1 -43.71 73.81 -23.22
N ARG A 2 -43.27 72.87 -24.03
CA ARG A 2 -43.34 71.42 -23.72
C ARG A 2 -41.91 70.94 -23.32
N ARG A 3 -41.76 70.40 -22.14
CA ARG A 3 -40.52 69.83 -21.67
C ARG A 3 -40.38 68.32 -22.16
N PRO A 4 -39.27 67.92 -22.66
CA PRO A 4 -39.07 66.49 -22.99
C PRO A 4 -38.74 65.63 -21.74
N VAL A 5 -39.36 64.47 -21.65
CA VAL A 5 -39.08 63.44 -20.67
C VAL A 5 -37.94 62.60 -21.19
N LEU A 6 -36.87 62.51 -20.40
CA LEU A 6 -35.69 61.67 -20.68
C LEU A 6 -35.97 60.31 -20.10
N ILE A 7 -36.08 59.25 -20.95
CA ILE A 7 -36.18 57.87 -20.55
C ILE A 7 -34.75 57.31 -20.52
N VAL A 8 -34.23 57.00 -19.33
CA VAL A 8 -32.94 56.24 -19.15
C VAL A 8 -33.27 54.79 -19.19
N ALA A 9 -32.82 54.09 -20.24
CA ALA A 9 -32.87 52.64 -20.34
C ALA A 9 -31.68 52.03 -19.59
N LEU A 10 -31.95 51.32 -18.50
CA LEU A 10 -30.98 50.58 -17.73
C LEU A 10 -30.77 49.23 -18.42
N MET A 11 -29.65 49.04 -19.12
CA MET A 11 -29.22 47.71 -19.64
C MET A 11 -28.63 46.91 -18.50
N LEU A 12 -29.34 45.87 -18.03
CA LEU A 12 -28.82 44.81 -17.19
C LEU A 12 -27.99 43.87 -18.05
N LEU A 13 -26.67 43.90 -17.91
CA LEU A 13 -25.75 42.90 -18.42
C LEU A 13 -25.86 41.66 -17.53
N VAL A 14 -26.59 40.65 -17.99
CA VAL A 14 -26.56 39.31 -17.41
C VAL A 14 -25.34 38.58 -17.98
N SER A 15 -24.28 38.49 -17.18
CA SER A 15 -23.14 37.62 -17.49
C SER A 15 -23.56 36.17 -17.27
N VAL A 16 -23.84 35.47 -18.36
CA VAL A 16 -24.04 34.03 -18.36
C VAL A 16 -22.67 33.37 -18.18
N TRP A 17 -22.43 32.92 -16.98
CA TRP A 17 -21.33 31.96 -16.73
C TRP A 17 -21.68 30.64 -17.43
N ALA A 18 -20.97 30.31 -18.49
CA ALA A 18 -21.01 28.98 -19.08
C ALA A 18 -20.36 28.00 -18.09
N MET A 19 -21.17 27.37 -17.25
CA MET A 19 -20.74 26.17 -16.55
C MET A 19 -20.51 25.09 -17.61
N SER A 20 -19.24 24.75 -17.84
CA SER A 20 -18.85 23.57 -18.60
C SER A 20 -19.52 22.37 -17.95
N GLN A 21 -20.53 21.83 -18.60
CA GLN A 21 -21.21 20.59 -18.19
C GLN A 21 -20.20 19.47 -18.34
N VAL A 22 -19.60 19.02 -17.25
CA VAL A 22 -18.86 17.75 -17.21
C VAL A 22 -19.90 16.66 -17.50
N SER A 23 -19.78 16.02 -18.66
CA SER A 23 -20.62 14.86 -19.01
C SER A 23 -20.55 13.83 -17.88
N PRO A 24 -21.69 13.24 -17.46
CA PRO A 24 -21.66 12.15 -16.50
C PRO A 24 -20.82 11.01 -17.08
N ALA A 25 -19.86 10.52 -16.29
CA ALA A 25 -19.01 9.41 -16.66
C ALA A 25 -19.91 8.22 -17.09
N SER A 26 -19.61 7.61 -18.23
CA SER A 26 -20.27 6.39 -18.69
C SER A 26 -20.18 5.32 -17.62
N PRO A 27 -21.21 4.45 -17.44
CA PRO A 27 -21.16 3.39 -16.45
C PRO A 27 -19.93 2.52 -16.71
N LYS A 28 -19.08 2.38 -15.69
CA LYS A 28 -17.82 1.64 -15.74
C LYS A 28 -18.10 0.17 -16.06
N VAL A 29 -17.52 -0.34 -17.15
CA VAL A 29 -17.46 -1.77 -17.41
C VAL A 29 -16.41 -2.35 -16.47
N ARG A 30 -16.85 -2.91 -15.36
CA ARG A 30 -15.96 -3.61 -14.41
C ARG A 30 -15.70 -5.02 -14.93
N GLY A 31 -14.45 -5.47 -14.90
CA GLY A 31 -14.12 -6.86 -15.17
C GLY A 31 -14.83 -7.80 -14.18
N ALA A 32 -15.21 -8.99 -14.61
CA ALA A 32 -15.80 -9.98 -13.74
C ALA A 32 -14.82 -10.32 -12.60
N GLY A 33 -15.24 -10.13 -11.34
CA GLY A 33 -14.42 -10.39 -10.16
C GLY A 33 -13.79 -9.16 -9.50
N SER A 34 -13.97 -7.95 -10.05
CA SER A 34 -13.49 -6.73 -9.39
C SER A 34 -14.29 -6.44 -8.12
N PRO A 35 -13.62 -5.94 -7.04
CA PRO A 35 -14.31 -5.52 -5.82
C PRO A 35 -15.39 -4.46 -6.09
N ALA A 36 -16.43 -4.43 -5.25
CA ALA A 36 -17.44 -3.38 -5.29
C ALA A 36 -16.90 -2.13 -4.58
N TYR A 37 -16.34 -1.21 -5.30
CA TYR A 37 -15.77 0.04 -4.79
C TYR A 37 -16.84 1.05 -4.32
N PRO A 38 -16.46 2.05 -3.47
CA PRO A 38 -15.17 2.19 -2.81
C PRO A 38 -14.94 1.14 -1.72
N LEU A 39 -13.68 0.89 -1.39
CA LEU A 39 -13.34 0.08 -0.22
C LEU A 39 -13.72 0.82 1.07
N LYS A 40 -13.94 0.06 2.13
CA LYS A 40 -14.21 0.58 3.48
C LYS A 40 -13.52 -0.28 4.54
N VAL A 41 -13.36 0.27 5.74
CA VAL A 41 -12.84 -0.45 6.89
C VAL A 41 -13.90 -1.44 7.38
N SER A 42 -13.50 -2.66 7.72
CA SER A 42 -14.35 -3.70 8.31
C SER A 42 -14.90 -3.29 9.67
N ALA A 43 -15.99 -3.92 10.10
CA ALA A 43 -16.65 -3.60 11.38
C ALA A 43 -15.76 -3.75 12.62
N ASN A 44 -14.76 -4.65 12.59
CA ASN A 44 -13.79 -4.83 13.68
C ASN A 44 -12.55 -3.93 13.56
N GLY A 45 -12.45 -3.13 12.49
CA GLY A 45 -11.34 -2.21 12.26
C GLY A 45 -10.02 -2.88 11.85
N ARG A 46 -10.00 -4.17 11.50
CA ARG A 46 -8.75 -4.91 11.30
C ARG A 46 -8.37 -5.17 9.84
N TYR A 47 -9.30 -5.02 8.90
CA TYR A 47 -9.07 -5.25 7.48
C TYR A 47 -10.00 -4.38 6.63
N LEU A 48 -9.77 -4.38 5.33
CA LEU A 48 -10.63 -3.70 4.36
C LEU A 48 -11.67 -4.68 3.81
N VAL A 49 -12.83 -4.12 3.44
CA VAL A 49 -13.88 -4.82 2.73
C VAL A 49 -14.37 -3.98 1.55
N ASP A 50 -14.96 -4.64 0.57
CA ASP A 50 -15.72 -3.97 -0.49
C ASP A 50 -17.14 -3.58 -0.03
N GLN A 51 -17.93 -2.98 -0.90
CA GLN A 51 -19.32 -2.57 -0.57
C GLN A 51 -20.25 -3.74 -0.27
N ASN A 52 -19.89 -4.96 -0.70
CA ASN A 52 -20.60 -6.19 -0.37
C ASN A 52 -20.12 -6.85 0.94
N ASN A 53 -19.22 -6.18 1.66
CA ASN A 53 -18.53 -6.68 2.86
C ASN A 53 -17.63 -7.92 2.60
N LEU A 54 -17.18 -8.12 1.37
CA LEU A 54 -16.19 -9.14 1.08
C LEU A 54 -14.80 -8.66 1.50
N PRO A 55 -14.02 -9.47 2.25
CA PRO A 55 -12.67 -9.10 2.67
C PRO A 55 -11.75 -8.80 1.48
N PHE A 56 -10.96 -7.73 1.58
CA PHE A 56 -10.02 -7.29 0.58
C PHE A 56 -8.58 -7.48 1.08
N LEU A 57 -7.93 -8.55 0.62
CA LEU A 57 -6.51 -8.81 0.89
C LEU A 57 -5.68 -7.93 -0.05
N ILE A 58 -4.97 -6.93 0.49
CA ILE A 58 -4.13 -6.05 -0.31
C ILE A 58 -2.98 -6.86 -0.93
N THR A 59 -2.95 -6.91 -2.25
CA THR A 59 -1.86 -7.48 -3.05
C THR A 59 -1.50 -6.46 -4.11
N GLY A 60 -0.67 -5.50 -3.75
CA GLY A 60 -0.36 -4.36 -4.60
C GLY A 60 1.06 -4.40 -5.16
N ASP A 61 1.31 -3.56 -6.17
CA ASP A 61 2.63 -3.27 -6.74
C ASP A 61 2.88 -1.76 -6.69
N ASN A 62 4.15 -1.37 -6.67
CA ASN A 62 4.58 0.02 -6.42
C ASN A 62 5.21 0.68 -7.66
N PRO A 63 4.46 0.99 -8.74
CA PRO A 63 4.98 1.79 -9.86
C PRO A 63 4.94 3.29 -9.54
N HIS A 64 5.68 3.73 -8.51
CA HIS A 64 5.63 5.11 -7.99
C HIS A 64 5.74 6.15 -9.10
N ALA A 65 6.75 6.00 -9.98
CA ALA A 65 7.03 6.98 -11.01
C ALA A 65 6.18 6.85 -12.29
N LEU A 66 5.22 5.93 -12.37
CA LEU A 66 4.48 5.61 -13.59
C LEU A 66 3.83 6.86 -14.22
N ILE A 67 3.19 7.72 -13.42
CA ILE A 67 2.50 8.92 -13.93
C ILE A 67 3.49 9.90 -14.57
N GLY A 68 4.65 10.11 -13.94
CA GLY A 68 5.66 11.04 -14.42
C GLY A 68 6.57 10.49 -15.50
N MET A 69 6.80 9.17 -15.54
CA MET A 69 7.81 8.53 -16.37
C MET A 69 7.23 7.70 -17.53
N GLY A 70 6.06 7.05 -17.33
CA GLY A 70 5.41 6.21 -18.33
C GLY A 70 4.51 6.99 -19.28
N SER A 71 4.20 6.43 -20.43
CA SER A 71 3.10 6.87 -21.30
C SER A 71 1.77 6.26 -20.82
N THR A 72 0.63 6.78 -21.32
CA THR A 72 -0.68 6.14 -21.07
C THR A 72 -0.75 4.73 -21.64
N ALA A 73 -0.04 4.45 -22.74
CA ALA A 73 0.09 3.10 -23.31
C ALA A 73 0.95 2.17 -22.44
N ASP A 74 1.99 2.70 -21.80
CA ASP A 74 2.77 1.93 -20.83
C ASP A 74 1.94 1.61 -19.59
N ALA A 75 1.16 2.57 -19.08
CA ALA A 75 0.25 2.37 -17.95
C ALA A 75 -0.79 1.28 -18.26
N GLU A 76 -1.43 1.32 -19.43
CA GLU A 76 -2.38 0.29 -19.86
C GLU A 76 -1.73 -1.10 -19.92
N SER A 77 -0.54 -1.20 -20.50
CA SER A 77 0.22 -2.45 -20.59
C SER A 77 0.61 -2.98 -19.20
N TYR A 78 1.03 -2.08 -18.31
CA TYR A 78 1.40 -2.42 -16.93
C TYR A 78 0.21 -2.93 -16.12
N PHE A 79 -0.92 -2.24 -16.16
CA PHE A 79 -2.12 -2.62 -15.43
C PHE A 79 -2.73 -3.92 -15.95
N ALA A 80 -2.71 -4.14 -17.27
CA ALA A 80 -3.15 -5.40 -17.87
C ALA A 80 -2.32 -6.58 -17.36
N ASP A 81 -1.01 -6.42 -17.29
CA ASP A 81 -0.09 -7.42 -16.78
C ASP A 81 -0.35 -7.68 -15.28
N ARG A 82 -0.42 -6.62 -14.45
CA ARG A 82 -0.69 -6.78 -13.00
C ARG A 82 -2.02 -7.45 -12.73
N GLN A 83 -3.06 -7.09 -13.48
CA GLN A 83 -4.36 -7.75 -13.41
C GLN A 83 -4.24 -9.25 -13.75
N ALA A 84 -3.52 -9.59 -14.84
CA ALA A 84 -3.35 -10.97 -15.28
C ALA A 84 -2.64 -11.84 -14.24
N HIS A 85 -1.67 -11.26 -13.51
CA HIS A 85 -1.00 -11.91 -12.39
C HIS A 85 -1.85 -11.92 -11.11
N GLY A 86 -2.96 -11.19 -11.06
CA GLY A 86 -3.85 -11.19 -9.91
C GLY A 86 -3.58 -10.10 -8.86
N PHE A 87 -2.75 -9.11 -9.14
CA PHE A 87 -2.67 -7.92 -8.31
C PHE A 87 -4.03 -7.22 -8.24
N ASN A 88 -4.31 -6.53 -7.14
CA ASN A 88 -5.56 -5.81 -6.93
C ASN A 88 -5.36 -4.36 -6.49
N ALA A 89 -4.12 -3.92 -6.35
CA ALA A 89 -3.76 -2.56 -6.01
C ALA A 89 -2.46 -2.13 -6.70
N VAL A 90 -2.28 -0.81 -6.85
CA VAL A 90 -1.01 -0.18 -7.24
C VAL A 90 -0.79 1.09 -6.43
N TRP A 91 0.46 1.39 -6.11
CA TRP A 91 0.85 2.68 -5.56
C TRP A 91 1.51 3.54 -6.63
N MET A 92 0.92 4.70 -6.90
CA MET A 92 1.45 5.67 -7.84
C MET A 92 1.59 7.04 -7.19
N ASN A 93 2.67 7.75 -7.52
CA ASN A 93 2.86 9.13 -7.11
C ASN A 93 2.30 10.09 -8.16
N MET A 94 1.43 11.00 -7.73
CA MET A 94 0.82 11.99 -8.61
C MET A 94 1.86 12.97 -9.16
N LEU A 95 2.82 13.36 -8.32
CA LEU A 95 3.90 14.27 -8.66
C LEU A 95 5.23 13.54 -8.48
N VAL A 96 6.04 13.48 -9.52
CA VAL A 96 7.32 12.75 -9.57
C VAL A 96 8.43 13.71 -9.96
N ALA A 97 9.33 14.01 -9.05
CA ALA A 97 10.53 14.77 -9.33
C ALA A 97 11.52 14.68 -8.18
N THR A 98 12.10 13.53 -7.99
CA THR A 98 13.12 13.37 -6.96
C THR A 98 14.42 12.83 -7.56
N PRO A 99 15.57 13.11 -6.95
CA PRO A 99 16.85 12.52 -7.35
C PRO A 99 16.88 10.98 -7.26
N ALA A 100 15.92 10.38 -6.55
CA ALA A 100 15.78 8.94 -6.45
C ALA A 100 15.27 8.30 -7.75
N TYR A 101 14.47 9.00 -8.53
CA TYR A 101 13.97 8.51 -9.80
C TYR A 101 14.97 8.82 -10.91
N TYR A 102 15.86 7.92 -11.18
CA TYR A 102 17.06 8.00 -12.02
C TYR A 102 16.98 8.86 -13.28
N ASP A 103 15.84 8.87 -13.98
CA ASP A 103 15.61 9.60 -15.22
C ASP A 103 14.53 10.68 -15.07
N SER A 104 14.03 10.94 -13.87
CA SER A 104 13.02 11.97 -13.63
C SER A 104 13.61 13.35 -13.90
N ARG A 105 12.73 14.23 -14.36
CA ARG A 105 13.12 15.64 -14.57
C ARG A 105 12.99 16.40 -13.26
N ASP A 106 13.99 17.25 -12.97
CA ASP A 106 14.04 18.06 -11.75
C ASP A 106 12.82 19.00 -11.60
N ASP A 107 12.06 19.22 -12.68
CA ASP A 107 10.87 20.06 -12.68
C ASP A 107 9.55 19.29 -12.63
N GLY A 108 9.61 17.97 -12.46
CA GLY A 108 8.42 17.11 -12.40
C GLY A 108 7.63 17.03 -13.72
N SER A 109 8.22 17.48 -14.84
CA SER A 109 7.57 17.36 -16.14
C SER A 109 7.60 15.91 -16.65
N THR A 110 6.58 15.53 -17.40
CA THR A 110 6.49 14.26 -18.09
C THR A 110 7.52 14.15 -19.23
N PRO A 111 7.79 12.96 -19.81
CA PRO A 111 8.71 12.80 -20.92
C PRO A 111 8.39 13.68 -22.15
N ASP A 112 7.14 14.01 -22.36
CA ASP A 112 6.64 14.92 -23.41
C ASP A 112 6.60 16.40 -22.96
N GLY A 113 7.16 16.72 -21.79
CA GLY A 113 7.40 18.10 -21.33
C GLY A 113 6.22 18.77 -20.65
N ILE A 114 5.20 18.02 -20.24
CA ILE A 114 4.03 18.56 -19.53
C ILE A 114 4.40 18.76 -18.07
N ARG A 115 4.43 20.03 -17.60
CA ARG A 115 4.67 20.37 -16.20
C ARG A 115 3.39 20.28 -15.38
N PRO A 116 3.47 19.97 -14.07
CA PRO A 116 2.28 19.85 -13.22
C PRO A 116 1.62 21.20 -12.91
N PHE A 117 2.38 22.30 -12.94
CA PHE A 117 1.88 23.64 -12.67
C PHE A 117 2.30 24.63 -13.76
N THR A 118 1.47 25.65 -13.99
CA THR A 118 1.63 26.60 -15.12
C THR A 118 2.45 27.84 -14.76
N SER A 119 2.69 28.11 -13.48
CA SER A 119 3.39 29.32 -13.02
C SER A 119 4.17 29.08 -11.73
N TYR A 120 4.91 30.08 -11.34
CA TYR A 120 5.70 30.13 -10.09
C TYR A 120 5.13 31.18 -9.13
N ILE A 121 5.34 30.99 -7.84
CA ILE A 121 5.06 32.01 -6.81
C ILE A 121 5.95 33.24 -7.05
N ALA A 122 5.57 34.39 -6.49
CA ALA A 122 6.28 35.67 -6.69
C ALA A 122 7.75 35.57 -6.32
N GLY A 123 8.63 35.91 -7.28
CA GLY A 123 10.08 35.85 -7.14
C GLY A 123 10.71 34.49 -7.41
N GLY A 124 9.93 33.45 -7.67
CA GLY A 124 10.40 32.11 -8.02
C GLY A 124 10.72 31.98 -9.50
N THR A 125 11.72 31.16 -9.83
CA THR A 125 12.16 30.90 -11.21
C THR A 125 12.44 29.43 -11.50
N ASP A 126 12.30 28.56 -10.51
CA ASP A 126 12.58 27.13 -10.59
C ASP A 126 11.42 26.28 -10.04
N SER A 127 11.53 24.99 -10.18
CA SER A 127 10.49 24.03 -9.80
C SER A 127 10.18 24.01 -8.29
N ALA A 128 11.13 24.36 -7.41
CA ALA A 128 10.87 24.49 -5.98
C ALA A 128 9.88 25.64 -5.64
N HIS A 129 9.65 26.52 -6.60
CA HIS A 129 8.78 27.69 -6.47
C HIS A 129 7.50 27.61 -7.31
N TYR A 130 7.10 26.42 -7.76
CA TYR A 130 5.79 26.26 -8.43
C TYR A 130 4.66 26.88 -7.59
N ASP A 131 3.75 27.56 -8.24
CA ASP A 131 2.47 28.01 -7.64
C ASP A 131 1.47 26.84 -7.72
N ILE A 132 1.30 26.12 -6.61
CA ILE A 132 0.41 24.96 -6.55
C ILE A 132 -1.08 25.31 -6.69
N THR A 133 -1.41 26.61 -6.67
CA THR A 133 -2.78 27.10 -6.96
C THR A 133 -3.03 27.27 -8.46
N LYS A 134 -2.06 26.96 -9.30
CA LYS A 134 -2.13 27.07 -10.78
C LYS A 134 -1.85 25.72 -11.45
N PRO A 135 -2.69 24.70 -11.23
CA PRO A 135 -2.51 23.38 -11.82
C PRO A 135 -2.52 23.46 -13.35
N ASN A 136 -1.73 22.57 -13.97
CA ASN A 136 -1.75 22.40 -15.43
C ASN A 136 -2.77 21.30 -15.77
N GLU A 137 -3.88 21.67 -16.38
CA GLU A 137 -4.95 20.75 -16.73
C GLU A 137 -4.48 19.57 -17.61
N ALA A 138 -3.49 19.78 -18.47
CA ALA A 138 -2.95 18.70 -19.31
C ALA A 138 -2.27 17.61 -18.46
N TYR A 139 -1.56 18.02 -17.39
CA TYR A 139 -0.93 17.08 -16.46
C TYR A 139 -1.98 16.27 -15.68
N PHE A 140 -2.94 16.95 -15.07
CA PHE A 140 -3.96 16.29 -14.26
C PHE A 140 -4.96 15.48 -15.11
N THR A 141 -5.16 15.81 -16.38
CA THR A 141 -5.89 14.95 -17.32
C THR A 141 -5.15 13.62 -17.54
N ARG A 142 -3.82 13.64 -17.66
CA ARG A 142 -3.01 12.43 -17.74
C ARG A 142 -3.16 11.56 -16.48
N VAL A 143 -3.16 12.18 -15.28
CA VAL A 143 -3.44 11.45 -14.04
C VAL A 143 -4.83 10.82 -14.06
N ASP A 144 -5.86 11.56 -14.50
CA ASP A 144 -7.23 11.05 -14.66
C ASP A 144 -7.29 9.82 -15.57
N GLU A 145 -6.58 9.86 -16.70
CA GLU A 145 -6.51 8.75 -17.66
C GLU A 145 -5.87 7.51 -17.04
N MET A 146 -4.77 7.66 -16.30
CA MET A 146 -4.08 6.54 -15.66
C MET A 146 -4.88 5.95 -14.49
N VAL A 147 -5.52 6.77 -13.66
CA VAL A 147 -6.43 6.28 -12.60
C VAL A 147 -7.64 5.56 -13.21
N THR A 148 -8.15 6.06 -14.34
CA THR A 148 -9.22 5.39 -15.09
C THR A 148 -8.75 4.03 -15.64
N ALA A 149 -7.57 3.96 -16.22
CA ALA A 149 -7.00 2.72 -16.73
C ALA A 149 -6.83 1.69 -15.60
N ALA A 150 -6.29 2.08 -14.44
CA ALA A 150 -6.20 1.21 -13.26
C ALA A 150 -7.58 0.69 -12.83
N ALA A 151 -8.61 1.56 -12.81
CA ALA A 151 -9.99 1.16 -12.49
C ALA A 151 -10.55 0.14 -13.50
N ASN A 152 -10.27 0.30 -14.80
CA ASN A 152 -10.71 -0.63 -15.84
C ASN A 152 -10.09 -2.02 -15.66
N HIS A 153 -8.88 -2.10 -15.09
CA HIS A 153 -8.20 -3.33 -14.73
C HIS A 153 -8.53 -3.83 -13.31
N GLY A 154 -9.50 -3.20 -12.63
CA GLY A 154 -9.94 -3.63 -11.29
C GLY A 154 -8.94 -3.34 -10.18
N LEU A 155 -8.01 -2.42 -10.39
CA LEU A 155 -6.96 -2.07 -9.43
C LEU A 155 -7.39 -0.89 -8.54
N VAL A 156 -7.18 -1.02 -7.24
CA VAL A 156 -7.17 0.11 -6.30
C VAL A 156 -5.88 0.90 -6.52
N VAL A 157 -5.97 2.21 -6.51
CA VAL A 157 -4.82 3.10 -6.57
C VAL A 157 -4.57 3.69 -5.19
N PHE A 158 -3.46 3.31 -4.57
CA PHE A 158 -2.85 4.08 -3.49
C PHE A 158 -2.18 5.27 -4.16
N LEU A 159 -2.85 6.42 -4.16
CA LEU A 159 -2.41 7.61 -4.88
C LEU A 159 -1.75 8.58 -3.91
N ASP A 160 -0.41 8.69 -4.00
CA ASP A 160 0.31 9.72 -3.25
C ASP A 160 0.21 11.07 -3.96
N LEU A 161 -0.18 12.08 -3.20
CA LEU A 161 -0.39 13.43 -3.75
C LEU A 161 0.90 14.21 -3.86
N ILE A 162 1.79 14.00 -2.93
CA ILE A 162 3.02 14.77 -2.74
C ILE A 162 4.12 13.80 -2.30
N ASP A 163 4.89 13.35 -3.23
CA ASP A 163 6.11 12.61 -2.97
C ASP A 163 7.10 13.48 -2.16
N THR A 164 7.29 13.13 -0.89
CA THR A 164 8.24 13.82 -0.02
C THR A 164 9.61 13.17 -0.01
N CYS A 165 9.74 12.04 -0.72
CA CYS A 165 10.94 11.23 -0.83
C CYS A 165 12.14 12.05 -1.35
N CYS A 166 13.32 11.67 -1.15
CA CYS A 166 13.97 10.54 -0.45
C CYS A 166 15.16 11.07 0.28
N THR A 167 15.09 12.28 0.77
CA THR A 167 16.24 12.97 1.35
C THR A 167 15.97 13.38 2.79
N ALA A 168 16.81 12.86 3.69
CA ALA A 168 16.81 13.29 5.09
C ALA A 168 17.08 14.79 5.22
N ALA A 169 16.53 15.42 6.26
CA ALA A 169 16.87 16.80 6.59
C ALA A 169 18.42 17.00 6.67
N PRO A 170 18.99 18.08 6.13
CA PRO A 170 18.28 19.24 5.57
C PRO A 170 17.84 19.10 4.10
N ARG A 171 18.02 17.95 3.48
CA ARG A 171 17.63 17.71 2.09
C ARG A 171 16.20 17.17 2.08
N ARG A 172 15.25 17.99 1.69
CA ARG A 172 13.85 17.63 1.46
C ARG A 172 13.65 17.31 -0.01
N GLY A 173 12.72 16.40 -0.32
CA GLY A 173 12.25 16.23 -1.69
C GLY A 173 11.70 17.54 -2.26
N ILE A 174 11.74 17.70 -3.59
CA ILE A 174 11.35 18.96 -4.23
C ILE A 174 9.93 19.39 -3.86
N TRP A 175 9.00 18.44 -3.79
CA TRP A 175 7.58 18.74 -3.52
C TRP A 175 7.34 19.22 -2.09
N LEU A 176 8.12 18.74 -1.11
CA LEU A 176 8.07 19.29 0.24
C LEU A 176 8.55 20.75 0.27
N HIS A 177 9.61 21.09 -0.50
CA HIS A 177 10.02 22.48 -0.68
C HIS A 177 8.92 23.33 -1.34
N VAL A 178 8.26 22.78 -2.37
CA VAL A 178 7.15 23.47 -3.03
C VAL A 178 6.04 23.78 -2.01
N LEU A 179 5.65 22.80 -1.18
CA LEU A 179 4.63 23.04 -0.13
C LEU A 179 5.06 24.13 0.86
N LEU A 180 6.27 24.04 1.37
CA LEU A 180 6.80 25.02 2.34
C LEU A 180 6.85 26.43 1.76
N ASN A 181 7.30 26.58 0.52
CA ASN A 181 7.39 27.88 -0.17
C ASN A 181 6.00 28.47 -0.46
N ASN A 182 4.99 27.66 -0.69
CA ASN A 182 3.60 28.08 -0.91
C ASN A 182 2.85 28.34 0.42
N GLY A 183 3.20 27.65 1.48
CA GLY A 183 2.61 27.79 2.82
C GLY A 183 1.24 27.10 2.97
N LEU A 184 0.74 27.12 4.21
CA LEU A 184 -0.45 26.36 4.64
C LEU A 184 -1.72 26.65 3.84
N THR A 185 -1.95 27.91 3.45
CA THR A 185 -3.16 28.31 2.71
C THR A 185 -3.19 27.68 1.32
N ALA A 186 -2.07 27.75 0.60
CA ALA A 186 -1.97 27.15 -0.73
C ALA A 186 -1.95 25.63 -0.67
N ALA A 187 -1.30 25.03 0.34
CA ALA A 187 -1.33 23.60 0.61
C ALA A 187 -2.77 23.09 0.83
N SER A 188 -3.55 23.79 1.65
CA SER A 188 -4.98 23.48 1.85
C SER A 188 -5.79 23.65 0.57
N TRP A 189 -5.51 24.69 -0.22
CA TRP A 189 -6.17 24.89 -1.50
C TRP A 189 -5.90 23.70 -2.45
N TYR A 190 -4.64 23.27 -2.55
CA TYR A 190 -4.24 22.14 -3.39
C TYR A 190 -4.94 20.84 -2.95
N GLY A 191 -4.93 20.53 -1.66
CA GLY A 191 -5.64 19.37 -1.14
C GLY A 191 -7.14 19.39 -1.46
N HIS A 192 -7.79 20.55 -1.33
CA HIS A 192 -9.19 20.72 -1.70
C HIS A 192 -9.42 20.55 -3.21
N TYR A 193 -8.57 21.15 -4.04
CA TYR A 193 -8.64 21.00 -5.50
C TYR A 193 -8.55 19.53 -5.93
N ILE A 194 -7.58 18.80 -5.37
CA ILE A 194 -7.42 17.37 -5.66
C ILE A 194 -8.64 16.56 -5.18
N GLY A 195 -9.11 16.80 -3.96
CA GLY A 195 -10.30 16.12 -3.44
C GLY A 195 -11.52 16.33 -4.33
N GLU A 196 -11.82 17.59 -4.73
CA GLU A 196 -12.93 17.89 -5.64
C GLU A 196 -12.78 17.25 -7.02
N ARG A 197 -11.57 17.20 -7.57
CA ARG A 197 -11.30 16.59 -8.87
C ARG A 197 -11.48 15.08 -8.87
N TYR A 198 -10.96 14.40 -7.84
CA TYR A 198 -10.83 12.93 -7.82
C TYR A 198 -11.93 12.21 -7.04
N LYS A 199 -12.80 12.87 -6.28
CA LYS A 199 -13.93 12.22 -5.58
C LYS A 199 -14.90 11.43 -6.47
N ARG A 200 -14.81 11.63 -7.79
CA ARG A 200 -15.55 10.85 -8.80
C ARG A 200 -15.00 9.43 -9.00
N PHE A 201 -13.77 9.16 -8.55
CA PHE A 201 -13.15 7.85 -8.63
C PHE A 201 -13.37 7.09 -7.33
N ASP A 202 -13.86 5.87 -7.43
CA ASP A 202 -14.17 5.03 -6.27
C ASP A 202 -13.07 4.01 -5.97
N ASN A 203 -12.00 3.96 -6.77
CA ASN A 203 -10.87 3.05 -6.64
C ASN A 203 -9.61 3.71 -6.05
N ILE A 204 -9.73 4.84 -5.37
CA ILE A 204 -8.57 5.53 -4.77
C ILE A 204 -8.54 5.29 -3.25
N VAL A 205 -7.35 4.99 -2.74
CA VAL A 205 -6.93 5.16 -1.35
C VAL A 205 -5.87 6.25 -1.36
N TRP A 206 -6.10 7.33 -0.62
CA TRP A 206 -5.15 8.43 -0.56
C TRP A 206 -3.96 8.07 0.32
N LEU A 207 -2.77 8.13 -0.27
CA LEU A 207 -1.52 8.00 0.44
C LEU A 207 -0.89 9.38 0.61
N HIS A 208 -0.24 9.62 1.71
CA HIS A 208 0.48 10.84 2.01
C HIS A 208 1.89 10.48 2.42
N GLY A 209 2.86 11.28 1.99
CA GLY A 209 4.24 11.09 2.42
C GLY A 209 5.13 10.56 1.31
N ASP A 210 5.43 9.28 1.26
CA ASP A 210 6.51 8.64 0.51
C ASP A 210 7.87 8.98 1.14
N ASP A 211 8.42 8.05 1.92
CA ASP A 211 9.64 8.27 2.71
C ASP A 211 9.59 9.58 3.52
N PHE A 212 8.48 9.92 4.14
CA PHE A 212 8.31 11.18 4.87
C PHE A 212 9.18 11.18 6.13
N ASN A 213 10.45 11.49 5.98
CA ASN A 213 11.46 11.40 7.04
C ASN A 213 11.65 12.69 7.85
N THR A 214 10.91 13.74 7.55
CA THR A 214 10.93 15.01 8.29
C THR A 214 9.61 15.31 9.02
N TRP A 215 8.74 14.32 9.18
CA TRP A 215 7.44 14.43 9.86
C TRP A 215 7.55 14.97 11.31
N GLN A 216 8.70 14.83 11.96
CA GLN A 216 8.96 15.40 13.28
C GLN A 216 9.26 16.90 13.24
N SER A 217 9.46 17.50 12.05
CA SER A 217 9.55 18.94 11.86
C SER A 217 8.15 19.55 11.85
N THR A 218 7.88 20.50 12.75
CA THR A 218 6.56 21.14 12.89
C THR A 218 6.07 21.77 11.58
N ASP A 219 6.96 22.40 10.80
CA ASP A 219 6.59 23.08 9.57
C ASP A 219 6.34 22.07 8.43
N ASP A 220 7.19 21.05 8.33
CA ASP A 220 7.09 20.00 7.30
C ASP A 220 5.79 19.20 7.49
N ASP A 221 5.53 18.73 8.70
CA ASP A 221 4.32 18.00 9.02
C ASP A 221 3.06 18.85 8.81
N ALA A 222 3.11 20.12 9.22
CA ALA A 222 1.96 21.02 9.11
C ALA A 222 1.52 21.22 7.66
N VAL A 223 2.44 21.37 6.70
CA VAL A 223 2.07 21.59 5.28
C VAL A 223 1.55 20.30 4.63
N VAL A 224 2.13 19.13 4.93
CA VAL A 224 1.65 17.85 4.43
C VAL A 224 0.26 17.53 5.00
N GLN A 225 0.05 17.73 6.30
CA GLN A 225 -1.25 17.56 6.94
C GLN A 225 -2.28 18.58 6.45
N ALA A 226 -1.88 19.78 6.05
CA ALA A 226 -2.81 20.78 5.48
C ALA A 226 -3.41 20.27 4.16
N VAL A 227 -2.60 19.66 3.30
CA VAL A 227 -3.07 18.99 2.08
C VAL A 227 -4.04 17.86 2.43
N ALA A 228 -3.64 16.94 3.32
CA ALA A 228 -4.43 15.77 3.68
C ALA A 228 -5.78 16.13 4.32
N LYS A 229 -5.81 17.08 5.24
CA LYS A 229 -7.04 17.57 5.91
C LYS A 229 -8.01 18.23 4.94
N ALA A 230 -7.49 19.04 4.03
CA ALA A 230 -8.32 19.72 3.03
C ALA A 230 -8.90 18.72 2.01
N LEU A 231 -8.12 17.74 1.59
CA LEU A 231 -8.59 16.66 0.73
C LEU A 231 -9.68 15.84 1.43
N LYS A 232 -9.44 15.40 2.67
CA LYS A 232 -10.44 14.66 3.45
C LYS A 232 -11.73 15.45 3.65
N SER A 233 -11.66 16.77 3.75
CA SER A 233 -12.84 17.63 3.82
C SER A 233 -13.62 17.67 2.51
N ALA A 234 -12.93 17.58 1.36
CA ALA A 234 -13.54 17.58 0.04
C ALA A 234 -14.09 16.20 -0.36
N ASP A 235 -13.45 15.12 0.10
CA ASP A 235 -13.88 13.73 -0.08
C ASP A 235 -13.87 12.95 1.26
N PRO A 236 -14.90 13.13 2.11
CA PRO A 236 -14.93 12.51 3.45
C PRO A 236 -15.06 10.98 3.43
N SER A 237 -15.47 10.40 2.31
CA SER A 237 -15.70 8.94 2.18
C SER A 237 -14.45 8.16 1.80
N ALA A 238 -13.42 8.82 1.29
CA ALA A 238 -12.20 8.17 0.86
C ALA A 238 -11.37 7.64 2.04
N LEU A 239 -10.65 6.56 1.80
CA LEU A 239 -9.67 6.03 2.73
C LEU A 239 -8.36 6.79 2.62
N HIS A 240 -7.71 7.01 3.75
CA HIS A 240 -6.42 7.70 3.83
C HIS A 240 -5.40 6.87 4.61
N THR A 241 -4.15 6.98 4.23
CA THR A 241 -2.98 6.46 4.93
C THR A 241 -1.82 7.46 4.82
N VAL A 242 -0.77 7.30 5.60
CA VAL A 242 0.47 8.07 5.49
C VAL A 242 1.66 7.15 5.68
N GLU A 243 2.67 7.30 4.86
CA GLU A 243 3.96 6.65 5.05
C GLU A 243 4.93 7.64 5.70
N LEU A 244 5.31 7.34 6.93
CA LEU A 244 6.22 8.14 7.72
C LEU A 244 7.60 7.49 7.72
N ASN A 245 8.63 8.33 7.66
CA ASN A 245 10.00 8.01 8.06
C ASN A 245 10.60 6.70 7.49
N VAL A 246 11.88 6.68 7.35
CA VAL A 246 12.69 5.54 6.90
C VAL A 246 13.82 5.29 7.93
N PRO A 247 14.27 4.05 8.16
CA PRO A 247 13.92 2.78 7.51
C PRO A 247 12.81 1.99 8.23
N THR A 248 12.14 2.53 9.19
CA THR A 248 11.13 1.85 10.00
C THR A 248 10.13 2.84 10.58
N SER A 249 8.85 2.60 10.35
CA SER A 249 7.78 3.44 10.89
C SER A 249 6.41 2.77 10.82
N SER A 250 5.49 3.35 11.59
CA SER A 250 4.05 3.15 11.48
C SER A 250 3.36 4.50 11.30
N SER A 251 2.28 4.58 10.52
CA SER A 251 1.54 5.84 10.37
C SER A 251 1.13 6.47 11.70
N LEU A 252 0.81 5.65 12.70
CA LEU A 252 0.39 6.10 14.03
C LEU A 252 1.57 6.41 14.99
N ASP A 253 2.81 6.37 14.53
CA ASP A 253 3.94 6.90 15.30
C ASP A 253 3.83 8.42 15.45
N ASP A 254 3.14 9.07 14.53
CA ASP A 254 2.60 10.40 14.74
C ASP A 254 1.08 10.36 14.96
N GLN A 255 0.67 10.47 16.21
CA GLN A 255 -0.74 10.44 16.61
C GLN A 255 -1.56 11.63 16.05
N THR A 256 -0.92 12.66 15.51
CA THR A 256 -1.63 13.79 14.87
C THR A 256 -2.28 13.35 13.55
N TRP A 257 -1.83 12.25 12.95
CA TRP A 257 -2.43 11.62 11.78
C TRP A 257 -3.67 10.78 12.09
N ALA A 258 -3.86 10.32 13.33
CA ALA A 258 -4.99 9.45 13.70
C ALA A 258 -6.38 9.97 13.28
N PRO A 259 -6.69 11.30 13.33
CA PRO A 259 -7.98 11.82 12.84
C PRO A 259 -8.10 11.85 11.31
N ILE A 260 -7.00 11.72 10.58
CA ILE A 260 -6.94 11.86 9.13
C ILE A 260 -7.04 10.50 8.45
N ILE A 261 -6.23 9.54 8.90
CA ILE A 261 -6.05 8.24 8.26
C ILE A 261 -7.15 7.23 8.63
N SER A 262 -7.27 6.20 7.82
CA SER A 262 -8.18 5.06 7.98
C SER A 262 -7.44 3.73 7.96
N LEU A 263 -6.18 3.73 7.48
CA LEU A 263 -5.26 2.61 7.44
C LEU A 263 -3.95 3.03 8.10
N ASN A 264 -3.36 2.10 8.85
CA ASN A 264 -2.06 2.26 9.47
C ASN A 264 -1.01 1.54 8.60
N SER A 265 -0.20 2.29 7.87
CA SER A 265 0.88 1.70 7.09
C SER A 265 2.02 1.25 7.99
N THR A 266 2.74 0.23 7.54
CA THR A 266 3.98 -0.25 8.16
C THR A 266 5.07 -0.22 7.11
N TYR A 267 6.14 0.52 7.39
CA TYR A 267 7.32 0.61 6.56
C TYR A 267 8.52 0.04 7.29
N THR A 268 9.20 -0.97 6.75
CA THR A 268 10.38 -1.51 7.42
C THR A 268 11.26 -2.36 6.50
N TYR A 269 12.57 -2.13 6.59
CA TYR A 269 13.62 -2.99 6.03
C TYR A 269 14.15 -4.02 7.06
N SER A 270 13.60 -4.04 8.27
CA SER A 270 13.86 -5.06 9.30
C SER A 270 12.85 -6.23 9.16
N PRO A 271 13.00 -7.34 9.93
CA PRO A 271 11.99 -8.39 9.93
C PRO A 271 10.59 -7.85 10.21
N THR A 272 9.68 -8.00 9.24
CA THR A 272 8.41 -7.25 9.23
C THR A 272 7.52 -7.56 10.42
N TYR A 273 7.67 -8.73 11.07
CA TYR A 273 6.87 -9.08 12.26
C TYR A 273 7.06 -8.10 13.41
N ILE A 274 8.22 -7.44 13.51
CA ILE A 274 8.52 -6.51 14.61
C ILE A 274 7.63 -5.28 14.49
N GLU A 275 7.75 -4.59 13.36
CA GLU A 275 7.03 -3.34 13.13
C GLU A 275 5.54 -3.56 12.84
N MET A 276 5.21 -4.69 12.23
CA MET A 276 3.81 -5.05 11.98
C MET A 276 3.05 -5.29 13.29
N LEU A 277 3.64 -5.98 14.28
CA LEU A 277 3.05 -6.14 15.62
C LEU A 277 2.96 -4.81 16.36
N HIS A 278 3.97 -3.93 16.22
CA HIS A 278 3.91 -2.57 16.73
C HIS A 278 2.68 -1.84 16.17
N SER A 279 2.54 -1.80 14.85
CA SER A 279 1.40 -1.16 14.17
C SER A 279 0.05 -1.79 14.54
N TYR A 280 -0.02 -3.12 14.62
CA TYR A 280 -1.23 -3.86 14.99
C TYR A 280 -1.74 -3.51 16.38
N ASN A 281 -0.84 -3.22 17.31
CA ASN A 281 -1.16 -2.93 18.72
C ASN A 281 -1.46 -1.44 18.99
N GLN A 282 -1.17 -0.55 18.05
CA GLN A 282 -1.43 0.89 18.19
C GLN A 282 -2.93 1.21 18.28
N LYS A 283 -3.22 2.41 18.73
CA LYS A 283 -4.58 2.95 18.86
C LYS A 283 -4.69 4.30 18.15
N PRO A 284 -5.84 4.59 17.52
CA PRO A 284 -7.03 3.73 17.39
C PRO A 284 -6.75 2.48 16.56
N VAL A 285 -7.56 1.42 16.73
CA VAL A 285 -7.45 0.19 15.94
C VAL A 285 -7.77 0.51 14.47
N MET A 286 -6.85 0.16 13.59
CA MET A 286 -6.99 0.34 12.13
C MET A 286 -6.51 -0.90 11.39
N PRO A 287 -6.95 -1.13 10.13
CA PRO A 287 -6.30 -2.09 9.25
C PRO A 287 -4.82 -1.74 9.10
N THR A 288 -3.94 -2.72 9.23
CA THR A 288 -2.49 -2.55 9.16
C THR A 288 -1.96 -3.31 7.95
N TYR A 289 -1.06 -2.73 7.16
CA TYR A 289 -0.51 -3.37 5.97
C TYR A 289 0.95 -2.96 5.77
N LEU A 290 1.73 -3.81 5.10
CA LEU A 290 3.10 -3.47 4.71
C LEU A 290 3.04 -2.56 3.47
N VAL A 291 3.35 -1.29 3.66
CA VAL A 291 3.39 -0.29 2.57
C VAL A 291 4.70 -0.42 1.79
N GLU A 292 5.81 -0.59 2.52
CA GLU A 292 7.12 -0.78 1.94
C GLU A 292 8.02 -1.68 2.79
N GLY A 293 8.89 -2.42 2.11
CA GLY A 293 9.98 -3.25 2.62
C GLY A 293 11.01 -3.45 1.53
N HIS A 294 11.80 -4.51 1.56
CA HIS A 294 12.72 -4.82 0.46
C HIS A 294 11.96 -5.00 -0.85
N TYR A 295 12.44 -4.35 -1.91
CA TYR A 295 11.93 -4.49 -3.26
C TYR A 295 12.64 -5.59 -4.02
N ASP A 296 11.92 -6.28 -4.89
CA ASP A 296 12.49 -7.32 -5.76
C ASP A 296 13.57 -6.75 -6.67
N LEU A 297 14.64 -7.50 -6.86
CA LEU A 297 15.83 -7.11 -7.62
C LEU A 297 16.58 -5.89 -7.06
N GLU A 298 16.16 -5.34 -5.94
CA GLU A 298 16.82 -4.22 -5.29
C GLU A 298 18.17 -4.65 -4.71
N LYS A 299 19.18 -3.79 -4.88
CA LYS A 299 20.55 -4.00 -4.40
C LYS A 299 21.01 -2.82 -3.54
N VAL A 300 20.11 -2.32 -2.71
CA VAL A 300 20.38 -1.21 -1.79
C VAL A 300 20.79 -1.75 -0.43
N GLY A 301 21.75 -1.12 0.21
CA GLY A 301 22.22 -1.50 1.53
C GLY A 301 23.18 -2.68 1.55
N ASP A 302 22.95 -3.60 2.48
CA ASP A 302 23.84 -4.75 2.71
C ASP A 302 23.65 -5.84 1.66
N PRO A 303 24.71 -6.30 0.97
CA PRO A 303 24.59 -7.32 -0.07
C PRO A 303 24.06 -8.67 0.41
N THR A 304 23.95 -8.88 1.72
CA THR A 304 23.37 -10.10 2.30
C THR A 304 21.89 -9.97 2.62
N ASP A 305 21.28 -8.81 2.36
CA ASP A 305 19.88 -8.52 2.63
C ASP A 305 19.17 -7.86 1.43
N TYR A 306 19.64 -8.16 0.23
CA TYR A 306 18.99 -7.68 -1.00
C TYR A 306 17.60 -8.30 -1.18
N GLY A 307 16.74 -7.58 -1.91
CA GLY A 307 15.42 -8.04 -2.32
C GLY A 307 15.48 -9.26 -3.23
N THR A 308 15.61 -10.42 -2.65
CA THR A 308 15.55 -11.72 -3.31
C THR A 308 14.20 -12.36 -3.07
N PRO A 309 13.73 -13.31 -3.91
CA PRO A 309 12.47 -14.00 -3.69
C PRO A 309 12.34 -14.58 -2.27
N TRP A 310 13.44 -15.07 -1.70
CA TRP A 310 13.49 -15.58 -0.34
C TRP A 310 13.26 -14.50 0.74
N VAL A 311 13.84 -13.30 0.57
CA VAL A 311 13.61 -12.16 1.46
C VAL A 311 12.15 -11.69 1.36
N LEU A 312 11.62 -11.59 0.14
CA LEU A 312 10.24 -11.15 -0.11
C LEU A 312 9.21 -12.12 0.49
N ARG A 313 9.44 -13.45 0.39
CA ARG A 313 8.57 -14.43 1.04
C ARG A 313 8.51 -14.23 2.55
N ARG A 314 9.66 -14.05 3.21
CA ARG A 314 9.73 -13.78 4.64
C ARG A 314 8.89 -12.57 5.02
N GLN A 315 9.07 -11.45 4.32
CA GLN A 315 8.29 -10.23 4.55
C GLN A 315 6.79 -10.51 4.45
N GLY A 316 6.35 -11.16 3.40
CA GLY A 316 4.93 -11.42 3.15
C GLY A 316 4.28 -12.31 4.21
N TYR A 317 4.91 -13.44 4.57
CA TYR A 317 4.35 -14.35 5.59
C TYR A 317 4.39 -13.73 6.99
N TRP A 318 5.48 -13.07 7.36
CA TRP A 318 5.56 -12.37 8.64
C TRP A 318 4.53 -11.26 8.75
N THR A 319 4.28 -10.52 7.68
CA THR A 319 3.26 -9.46 7.63
C THR A 319 1.88 -10.00 8.00
N MET A 320 1.43 -11.06 7.33
CA MET A 320 0.10 -11.64 7.57
C MET A 320 -0.04 -12.26 8.95
N LEU A 321 0.98 -12.99 9.39
CA LEU A 321 0.95 -13.69 10.68
C LEU A 321 1.19 -12.74 11.88
N SER A 322 1.51 -11.48 11.60
CA SER A 322 1.63 -10.41 12.59
C SER A 322 0.46 -9.40 12.54
N GLY A 323 -0.63 -9.75 11.85
CA GLY A 323 -1.87 -8.98 11.87
C GLY A 323 -2.05 -8.04 10.69
N GLY A 324 -1.22 -8.16 9.65
CA GLY A 324 -1.37 -7.40 8.41
C GLY A 324 -2.57 -7.83 7.58
N THR A 325 -3.12 -6.89 6.82
CA THR A 325 -4.21 -7.11 5.84
C THR A 325 -3.69 -7.15 4.40
N GLY A 326 -2.41 -7.41 4.22
CA GLY A 326 -1.75 -7.50 2.95
C GLY A 326 -0.51 -6.62 2.84
N GLN A 327 -0.03 -6.46 1.61
CA GLN A 327 1.22 -5.74 1.32
C GLN A 327 1.21 -5.10 -0.05
N LEU A 328 2.05 -4.09 -0.22
CA LEU A 328 2.47 -3.56 -1.51
C LEU A 328 3.87 -4.12 -1.81
N TYR A 329 3.99 -4.72 -2.97
CA TYR A 329 5.25 -5.25 -3.50
C TYR A 329 5.96 -4.15 -4.30
N GLY A 330 7.27 -4.14 -4.29
CA GLY A 330 8.07 -3.26 -5.12
C GLY A 330 9.09 -4.02 -5.95
N ASN A 331 9.57 -3.38 -7.01
CA ASN A 331 10.59 -3.93 -7.89
C ASN A 331 11.53 -2.81 -8.34
N ALA A 332 12.83 -3.06 -8.33
CA ALA A 332 13.88 -2.07 -8.64
C ALA A 332 13.76 -1.42 -10.04
N TYR A 333 13.01 -1.99 -10.95
CA TYR A 333 12.79 -1.45 -12.30
C TYR A 333 11.42 -0.80 -12.47
N THR A 334 10.42 -1.25 -11.71
CA THR A 334 9.05 -0.77 -11.86
C THR A 334 8.72 0.39 -10.92
N TRP A 335 9.30 0.47 -9.71
CA TRP A 335 9.04 1.60 -8.83
C TRP A 335 9.53 2.93 -9.44
N PRO A 336 10.77 3.02 -10.01
CA PRO A 336 11.24 4.25 -10.66
C PRO A 336 10.80 4.33 -12.12
N PHE A 337 10.13 3.31 -12.63
CA PHE A 337 9.64 3.16 -14.01
C PHE A 337 10.71 3.44 -15.05
N ILE A 338 11.90 2.88 -14.86
CA ILE A 338 13.07 3.09 -15.72
C ILE A 338 13.02 2.23 -16.99
N SER A 339 13.85 2.62 -17.96
CA SER A 339 14.02 1.85 -19.21
C SER A 339 14.33 0.38 -18.93
N GLY A 340 13.65 -0.51 -19.62
CA GLY A 340 13.80 -1.97 -19.44
C GLY A 340 12.82 -2.59 -18.44
N TRP A 341 11.95 -1.83 -17.78
CA TRP A 341 10.97 -2.35 -16.81
C TRP A 341 10.16 -3.53 -17.36
N LYS A 342 9.84 -3.56 -18.65
CA LYS A 342 9.10 -4.65 -19.32
C LYS A 342 9.81 -6.01 -19.26
N PHE A 343 11.12 -6.02 -19.11
CA PHE A 343 11.92 -7.26 -19.00
C PHE A 343 12.04 -7.76 -17.56
N HIS A 344 11.60 -6.95 -16.60
CA HIS A 344 11.72 -7.22 -15.16
C HIS A 344 10.38 -7.20 -14.43
N ILE A 345 9.27 -7.14 -15.18
CA ILE A 345 7.94 -7.10 -14.61
C ILE A 345 7.50 -8.48 -14.09
N ASP A 346 7.91 -9.56 -14.77
CA ASP A 346 7.58 -10.95 -14.42
C ASP A 346 8.78 -11.63 -13.78
N THR A 347 8.84 -11.62 -12.46
CA THR A 347 9.93 -12.20 -11.68
C THR A 347 9.47 -13.44 -10.91
N VAL A 348 10.44 -14.17 -10.38
CA VAL A 348 10.17 -15.23 -9.39
C VAL A 348 9.48 -14.65 -8.16
N GLY A 349 9.85 -13.43 -7.73
CA GLY A 349 9.20 -12.73 -6.64
C GLY A 349 7.71 -12.52 -6.87
N VAL A 350 7.31 -12.08 -8.07
CA VAL A 350 5.90 -11.94 -8.47
C VAL A 350 5.19 -13.30 -8.43
N THR A 351 5.78 -14.35 -9.00
CA THR A 351 5.19 -15.70 -8.98
C THR A 351 4.93 -16.17 -7.56
N GLN A 352 5.90 -15.99 -6.66
CA GLN A 352 5.78 -16.43 -5.27
C GLN A 352 4.85 -15.54 -4.44
N LEU A 353 4.71 -14.26 -4.79
CA LEU A 353 3.69 -13.39 -4.21
C LEU A 353 2.28 -13.87 -4.60
N MET A 354 2.07 -14.37 -5.82
CA MET A 354 0.78 -14.94 -6.20
C MET A 354 0.47 -16.25 -5.47
N ILE A 355 1.48 -17.10 -5.24
CA ILE A 355 1.37 -18.30 -4.39
C ILE A 355 0.96 -17.92 -2.95
N TRP A 356 1.59 -16.89 -2.39
CA TRP A 356 1.24 -16.31 -1.08
C TRP A 356 -0.21 -15.81 -1.06
N LYS A 357 -0.63 -15.06 -2.08
CA LYS A 357 -2.00 -14.56 -2.22
C LYS A 357 -3.02 -15.70 -2.26
N GLU A 358 -2.78 -16.70 -3.10
CA GLU A 358 -3.67 -17.87 -3.21
C GLU A 358 -3.76 -18.64 -1.89
N PHE A 359 -2.64 -18.83 -1.21
CA PHE A 359 -2.61 -19.46 0.12
C PHE A 359 -3.53 -18.76 1.10
N PHE A 360 -3.32 -17.45 1.33
CA PHE A 360 -4.14 -16.71 2.30
C PHE A 360 -5.59 -16.55 1.83
N SER A 361 -5.85 -16.29 0.54
CA SER A 361 -7.21 -16.15 0.01
C SER A 361 -8.04 -17.44 0.10
N SER A 362 -7.40 -18.60 0.22
CA SER A 362 -8.07 -19.89 0.44
C SER A 362 -8.51 -20.14 1.89
N LEU A 363 -8.14 -19.24 2.81
CA LEU A 363 -8.32 -19.36 4.25
C LEU A 363 -9.11 -18.15 4.80
N PRO A 364 -9.73 -18.25 5.96
CA PRO A 364 -10.33 -17.10 6.65
C PRO A 364 -9.28 -16.18 7.25
N TRP A 365 -8.40 -15.63 6.39
CA TRP A 365 -7.24 -14.81 6.78
C TRP A 365 -7.63 -13.57 7.58
N GLN A 366 -8.81 -13.00 7.32
CA GLN A 366 -9.33 -11.82 8.01
C GLN A 366 -9.66 -12.06 9.49
N ASP A 367 -9.76 -13.34 9.90
CA ASP A 367 -10.05 -13.75 11.26
C ASP A 367 -8.77 -14.17 12.03
N LEU A 368 -7.61 -14.06 11.40
CA LEU A 368 -6.34 -14.39 12.02
C LEU A 368 -5.98 -13.39 13.13
N VAL A 369 -5.55 -13.93 14.25
CA VAL A 369 -5.02 -13.20 15.41
C VAL A 369 -3.58 -13.64 15.63
N PRO A 370 -2.60 -12.71 15.65
CA PRO A 370 -1.20 -13.04 15.90
C PRO A 370 -0.97 -13.73 17.24
N ASP A 371 -0.10 -14.74 17.26
CA ASP A 371 0.31 -15.48 18.47
C ASP A 371 1.42 -14.73 19.24
N GLN A 372 1.12 -13.51 19.72
CA GLN A 372 2.11 -12.65 20.37
C GLN A 372 2.62 -13.22 21.70
N ASP A 373 1.77 -13.93 22.45
CA ASP A 373 2.08 -14.50 23.75
C ASP A 373 2.65 -15.93 23.63
N HIS A 374 2.88 -16.43 22.43
CA HIS A 374 3.40 -17.76 22.12
C HIS A 374 2.62 -18.89 22.80
N THR A 375 1.31 -18.72 22.86
CA THR A 375 0.38 -19.70 23.44
C THR A 375 -0.06 -20.76 22.44
N THR A 376 0.10 -20.49 21.15
CA THR A 376 -0.18 -21.42 20.05
C THR A 376 1.05 -22.19 19.63
N VAL A 377 2.17 -21.52 19.28
CA VAL A 377 3.46 -22.15 19.07
C VAL A 377 4.33 -21.90 20.30
N THR A 378 4.55 -22.97 21.08
CA THR A 378 5.12 -22.86 22.44
C THR A 378 6.62 -23.16 22.51
N ALA A 379 7.20 -23.72 21.46
CA ALA A 379 8.65 -23.97 21.37
C ALA A 379 9.12 -24.07 19.92
N GLY A 380 10.42 -23.88 19.71
CA GLY A 380 11.05 -23.90 18.39
C GLY A 380 10.87 -22.60 17.61
N LEU A 381 10.55 -21.50 18.29
CA LEU A 381 10.30 -20.20 17.68
C LEU A 381 11.53 -19.57 17.01
N GLY A 382 12.73 -19.96 17.40
CA GLY A 382 13.95 -19.24 16.99
C GLY A 382 14.21 -18.02 17.85
N THR A 383 15.00 -17.09 17.32
CA THR A 383 15.39 -15.88 18.03
C THR A 383 14.52 -14.72 17.59
N TYR A 384 13.82 -14.09 18.52
CA TYR A 384 13.13 -12.82 18.24
C TYR A 384 14.18 -11.74 17.96
N GLY A 385 14.09 -11.12 16.78
CA GLY A 385 15.02 -10.10 16.33
C GLY A 385 14.71 -8.72 16.92
N ASP A 386 15.48 -7.76 16.45
CA ASP A 386 15.29 -6.32 16.70
C ASP A 386 15.32 -5.56 15.38
N LEU A 387 15.18 -4.23 15.43
CA LEU A 387 15.18 -3.37 14.26
C LEU A 387 16.57 -3.28 13.55
N GLN A 388 17.61 -3.87 14.12
CA GLN A 388 18.93 -4.00 13.50
C GLN A 388 19.14 -5.39 12.87
N THR A 389 18.21 -6.30 13.11
CA THR A 389 18.25 -7.64 12.56
C THR A 389 17.93 -7.60 11.07
N ARG A 390 18.74 -8.24 10.24
CA ARG A 390 18.47 -8.35 8.80
C ARG A 390 17.36 -9.36 8.53
N VAL A 391 16.53 -9.11 7.53
CA VAL A 391 15.48 -10.03 7.08
C VAL A 391 16.09 -11.41 6.74
N SER A 392 17.20 -11.42 6.00
CA SER A 392 17.90 -12.65 5.61
C SER A 392 18.50 -13.44 6.79
N LYS A 393 18.70 -12.83 7.95
CA LYS A 393 19.32 -13.46 9.13
C LYS A 393 18.32 -13.85 10.21
N SER A 394 17.11 -13.28 10.19
CA SER A 394 16.09 -13.63 11.15
C SER A 394 15.58 -15.06 10.92
N ASP A 395 15.58 -15.84 11.99
CA ASP A 395 15.08 -17.21 11.97
C ASP A 395 13.76 -17.36 12.75
N PHE A 396 13.14 -16.24 13.15
CA PHE A 396 11.97 -16.24 14.01
C PHE A 396 10.72 -16.77 13.31
N CYS A 397 10.11 -17.80 13.94
CA CYS A 397 8.84 -18.38 13.50
C CYS A 397 7.68 -17.51 13.98
N THR A 398 6.87 -17.01 13.07
CA THR A 398 5.61 -16.35 13.40
C THR A 398 4.45 -17.32 13.30
N ALA A 399 3.43 -17.10 14.12
CA ALA A 399 2.21 -17.88 14.07
C ALA A 399 0.96 -16.98 14.27
N ALA A 400 -0.15 -17.43 13.71
CA ALA A 400 -1.47 -16.84 13.96
C ALA A 400 -2.52 -17.95 13.97
N ARG A 401 -3.65 -17.67 14.60
CA ARG A 401 -4.82 -18.56 14.57
C ARG A 401 -6.09 -17.75 14.36
N THR A 402 -7.10 -18.38 13.80
CA THR A 402 -8.45 -17.79 13.81
C THR A 402 -8.98 -17.70 15.24
N SER A 403 -9.76 -16.66 15.52
CA SER A 403 -10.33 -16.45 16.85
C SER A 403 -11.22 -17.60 17.33
N ASP A 404 -11.85 -18.31 16.39
CA ASP A 404 -12.69 -19.48 16.66
C ASP A 404 -11.89 -20.81 16.77
N GLY A 405 -10.57 -20.77 16.53
CA GLY A 405 -9.70 -21.95 16.55
C GLY A 405 -9.89 -22.91 15.37
N SER A 406 -10.49 -22.46 14.27
CA SER A 406 -10.66 -23.31 13.07
C SER A 406 -9.37 -23.55 12.30
N VAL A 407 -8.44 -22.58 12.33
CA VAL A 407 -7.19 -22.61 11.60
C VAL A 407 -6.03 -22.12 12.49
N VAL A 408 -4.89 -22.79 12.39
CA VAL A 408 -3.58 -22.35 12.90
C VAL A 408 -2.60 -22.35 11.74
N ILE A 409 -1.84 -21.26 11.61
CA ILE A 409 -0.78 -21.10 10.61
C ILE A 409 0.51 -20.73 11.34
N ALA A 410 1.63 -21.38 10.97
CA ALA A 410 2.95 -20.97 11.43
C ALA A 410 3.93 -20.94 10.24
N TYR A 411 4.63 -19.83 10.09
CA TYR A 411 5.69 -19.67 9.09
C TYR A 411 7.06 -19.76 9.75
N MET A 412 7.88 -20.65 9.23
CA MET A 412 9.25 -20.85 9.66
C MET A 412 10.20 -20.46 8.54
N PRO A 413 11.00 -19.40 8.70
CA PRO A 413 11.99 -19.00 7.70
C PRO A 413 13.19 -19.97 7.63
N THR A 414 13.32 -20.85 8.64
CA THR A 414 14.39 -21.85 8.72
C THR A 414 13.80 -23.15 9.28
N ALA A 415 14.00 -24.25 8.56
CA ALA A 415 13.46 -25.55 8.94
C ALA A 415 13.95 -26.00 10.33
N ARG A 416 13.00 -26.28 11.21
CA ARG A 416 13.22 -26.83 12.55
C ARG A 416 11.94 -27.46 13.09
N THR A 417 12.06 -28.24 14.16
CA THR A 417 10.88 -28.72 14.87
C THR A 417 10.29 -27.62 15.71
N ILE A 418 8.98 -27.39 15.54
CA ILE A 418 8.18 -26.50 16.40
C ILE A 418 7.20 -27.33 17.24
N THR A 419 6.80 -26.79 18.39
CA THR A 419 5.78 -27.40 19.26
C THR A 419 4.53 -26.54 19.23
N VAL A 420 3.40 -27.13 18.84
CA VAL A 420 2.09 -26.47 18.80
C VAL A 420 1.23 -26.94 19.95
N ASN A 421 0.59 -26.02 20.64
CA ASN A 421 -0.49 -26.29 21.59
C ASN A 421 -1.77 -26.62 20.83
N MET A 422 -2.09 -27.91 20.72
CA MET A 422 -3.25 -28.40 19.99
C MET A 422 -4.60 -27.96 20.60
N SER A 423 -4.62 -27.57 21.88
CA SER A 423 -5.81 -27.01 22.52
C SER A 423 -6.22 -25.63 22.00
N SER A 424 -5.37 -24.99 21.17
CA SER A 424 -5.70 -23.78 20.42
C SER A 424 -6.70 -24.00 19.29
N LEU A 425 -6.95 -25.28 18.93
CA LEU A 425 -7.88 -25.67 17.88
C LEU A 425 -9.24 -26.07 18.47
N LYS A 426 -10.33 -25.74 17.77
CA LYS A 426 -11.71 -26.05 18.21
C LYS A 426 -12.08 -27.54 18.12
N ALA A 427 -11.37 -28.30 17.30
CA ALA A 427 -11.65 -29.73 17.04
C ALA A 427 -10.34 -30.44 16.62
N PRO A 428 -10.33 -31.80 16.53
CA PRO A 428 -9.21 -32.53 15.94
C PRO A 428 -8.89 -31.96 14.54
N ALA A 429 -7.60 -31.84 14.21
CA ALA A 429 -7.15 -31.12 13.03
C ALA A 429 -6.30 -31.97 12.08
N SER A 430 -6.46 -31.74 10.79
CA SER A 430 -5.46 -32.14 9.79
C SER A 430 -4.29 -31.15 9.79
N ALA A 431 -3.09 -31.66 9.47
CA ALA A 431 -1.88 -30.84 9.33
C ALA A 431 -1.25 -31.03 7.96
N LYS A 432 -0.78 -29.95 7.36
CA LYS A 432 -0.06 -29.93 6.10
C LYS A 432 1.11 -28.98 6.17
N TRP A 433 2.19 -29.34 5.52
CA TRP A 433 3.27 -28.45 5.15
C TRP A 433 2.94 -27.82 3.79
N PHE A 434 3.05 -26.53 3.70
CA PHE A 434 2.90 -25.79 2.46
C PHE A 434 4.25 -25.24 2.04
N ASP A 435 4.64 -25.54 0.81
CA ASP A 435 5.85 -25.03 0.18
C ASP A 435 5.58 -23.63 -0.40
N PRO A 436 6.16 -22.55 0.16
CA PRO A 436 5.87 -21.19 -0.26
C PRO A 436 6.50 -20.82 -1.62
N THR A 437 7.31 -21.71 -2.20
CA THR A 437 8.00 -21.46 -3.47
C THR A 437 7.20 -21.94 -4.68
N ASN A 438 6.39 -23.01 -4.51
CA ASN A 438 5.63 -23.60 -5.62
C ASN A 438 4.15 -23.88 -5.29
N GLY A 439 3.70 -23.59 -4.07
CA GLY A 439 2.30 -23.77 -3.66
C GLY A 439 1.89 -25.20 -3.33
N ALA A 440 2.83 -26.14 -3.28
CA ALA A 440 2.53 -27.54 -3.02
C ALA A 440 2.23 -27.82 -1.54
N TYR A 441 1.32 -28.77 -1.30
CA TYR A 441 0.98 -29.23 0.04
C TYR A 441 1.50 -30.65 0.27
N THR A 442 2.15 -30.87 1.41
CA THR A 442 2.56 -32.21 1.90
C THR A 442 1.81 -32.52 3.19
N ALA A 443 1.00 -33.57 3.20
CA ALA A 443 0.27 -33.97 4.39
C ALA A 443 1.19 -34.44 5.50
N VAL A 444 0.93 -34.08 6.75
CA VAL A 444 1.63 -34.64 7.92
C VAL A 444 0.95 -35.95 8.27
N PRO A 445 1.68 -37.10 8.25
CA PRO A 445 1.10 -38.42 8.51
C PRO A 445 0.55 -38.56 9.94
N GLY A 446 -0.49 -39.40 10.10
CA GLY A 446 -1.05 -39.75 11.40
C GLY A 446 -2.16 -38.86 11.90
N GLY A 447 -2.64 -37.92 11.07
CA GLY A 447 -3.83 -37.11 11.38
C GLY A 447 -5.16 -37.86 11.09
N PRO A 448 -6.32 -37.28 11.47
CA PRO A 448 -6.46 -36.03 12.22
C PRO A 448 -5.88 -36.13 13.65
N PHE A 449 -5.26 -35.05 14.11
CA PHE A 449 -4.61 -34.97 15.43
C PHE A 449 -5.61 -34.45 16.45
N ALA A 450 -5.63 -35.04 17.66
CA ALA A 450 -6.48 -34.58 18.74
C ALA A 450 -6.18 -33.11 19.11
N ASN A 451 -7.21 -32.32 19.38
CA ASN A 451 -7.13 -30.94 19.82
C ASN A 451 -6.88 -30.83 21.34
N ALA A 452 -5.85 -31.53 21.82
CA ALA A 452 -5.48 -31.58 23.24
C ALA A 452 -3.97 -31.74 23.41
N GLY A 453 -3.42 -31.11 24.47
CA GLY A 453 -1.99 -31.16 24.77
C GLY A 453 -1.14 -30.43 23.72
N THR A 454 0.12 -30.84 23.63
CA THR A 454 1.08 -30.28 22.68
C THR A 454 1.55 -31.33 21.65
N ARG A 455 1.93 -30.86 20.47
CA ARG A 455 2.46 -31.73 19.42
C ARG A 455 3.64 -31.07 18.70
N GLN A 456 4.62 -31.87 18.38
CA GLN A 456 5.77 -31.47 17.57
C GLN A 456 5.51 -31.69 16.08
N PHE A 457 5.95 -30.71 15.27
CA PHE A 457 5.90 -30.75 13.82
C PHE A 457 7.28 -30.41 13.26
N THR A 458 7.79 -31.24 12.35
CA THR A 458 9.08 -31.06 11.67
C THR A 458 8.83 -30.98 10.17
N PRO A 459 9.32 -29.94 9.48
CA PRO A 459 9.14 -29.81 8.04
C PRO A 459 9.92 -30.88 7.26
N PRO A 460 9.56 -31.13 5.98
CA PRO A 460 10.15 -32.24 5.21
C PRO A 460 11.61 -32.06 4.79
N GLY A 461 12.25 -30.92 5.07
CA GLY A 461 13.62 -30.60 4.67
C GLY A 461 13.69 -29.34 3.83
N SER A 462 14.44 -29.30 2.74
CA SER A 462 14.44 -28.19 1.79
C SER A 462 13.13 -28.15 1.01
N ASN A 463 12.66 -26.95 0.68
CA ASN A 463 11.54 -26.75 -0.21
C ASN A 463 11.96 -26.95 -1.68
N HIS A 464 11.05 -26.73 -2.62
CA HIS A 464 11.30 -26.94 -4.05
C HIS A 464 12.49 -26.13 -4.60
N ASP A 465 12.67 -24.89 -4.15
CA ASP A 465 13.77 -24.03 -4.61
C ASP A 465 15.10 -24.28 -3.87
N GLY A 466 15.10 -25.22 -2.92
CA GLY A 466 16.29 -25.56 -2.12
C GLY A 466 16.44 -24.73 -0.85
N ASP A 467 15.52 -23.79 -0.59
CA ASP A 467 15.45 -23.01 0.64
C ASP A 467 14.90 -23.85 1.79
N SER A 468 14.92 -23.31 3.00
CA SER A 468 14.50 -24.04 4.21
C SER A 468 13.24 -23.48 4.86
N ASP A 469 12.55 -22.56 4.21
CA ASP A 469 11.32 -21.96 4.73
C ASP A 469 10.07 -22.80 4.39
N TRP A 470 9.16 -22.90 5.37
CA TRP A 470 7.94 -23.67 5.30
C TRP A 470 6.78 -23.02 6.04
N VAL A 471 5.56 -23.31 5.59
CA VAL A 471 4.34 -22.94 6.32
C VAL A 471 3.67 -24.21 6.86
N LEU A 472 3.44 -24.27 8.16
CA LEU A 472 2.56 -25.28 8.77
C LEU A 472 1.13 -24.75 8.74
N LEU A 473 0.22 -25.54 8.18
CA LEU A 473 -1.21 -25.27 8.19
C LEU A 473 -1.93 -26.38 8.96
N LEU A 474 -2.65 -26.00 10.02
CA LEU A 474 -3.55 -26.87 10.77
C LEU A 474 -4.99 -26.40 10.54
N VAL A 475 -5.86 -27.32 10.12
CA VAL A 475 -7.29 -27.06 9.89
C VAL A 475 -8.10 -28.00 10.74
N ALA A 476 -8.88 -27.44 11.67
CA ALA A 476 -9.79 -28.22 12.51
C ALA A 476 -10.90 -28.84 11.65
N SER A 477 -11.22 -30.09 11.94
CA SER A 477 -12.33 -30.78 11.29
C SER A 477 -13.65 -30.14 11.73
N ASP A 478 -14.56 -29.86 10.81
CA ASP A 478 -15.92 -29.51 11.19
C ASP A 478 -16.55 -30.74 11.85
N SER A 479 -17.01 -30.59 13.08
CA SER A 479 -17.67 -31.65 13.84
C SER A 479 -19.10 -31.95 13.36
N THR A 480 -19.47 -31.44 12.17
CA THR A 480 -20.80 -31.61 11.54
C THR A 480 -20.64 -32.08 10.10
N ARG A 481 -20.46 -33.42 9.94
CA ARG A 481 -20.99 -34.20 8.84
C ARG A 481 -21.40 -35.55 9.35
#